data_4fbee56e22aa936e29425800d06ec4b6
#
_entry.id   4fbee56e22aa936e29425800d06ec4b6
#
_cell.length_a   1.000
_cell.length_b   1.000
_cell.length_c   1.000
_cell.angle_alpha   90.00
_cell.angle_beta   90.00
_cell.angle_gamma   90.00
#
_symmetry.space_group_name_H-M   'P 1'
#
loop_
_entity.id
_entity.type
_entity.pdbx_description
1 polymer ?
#
loop_
_entity_poly.entity_id
_entity_poly.type
_entity_poly.pdbx_seq_one_letter_code
_entity_poly.pdbx_strand_id
1 'polypeptide(L)'
;LFRHFPNKQAIWLAVMEWVSGQLMKRVARAAGQAEGSPLAALEAVFMTHVDFVARHPGIPRMLFGELQHAGDTPAKQCVQHMIGQYAEQLRELLEAGKQAGEVAAEVDVADAATLFIGTIQGLVMQSLLQGNTRRMRSDASGTFAIYRRGIRSGS
;
A
#
# COMPACT_ATOMS: atom_id res chain seq x y z
N LEU A 1 21.01 3.31 19.76
CA LEU A 1 20.27 2.49 18.80
C LEU A 1 21.13 1.35 18.24
N PHE A 2 22.33 1.66 17.78
CA PHE A 2 23.25 0.65 17.20
C PHE A 2 23.74 -0.38 18.21
N ARG A 3 23.66 -0.12 19.49
CA ARG A 3 24.10 -1.06 20.54
C ARG A 3 23.30 -2.34 20.60
N HIS A 4 22.05 -2.33 20.12
CA HIS A 4 21.13 -3.47 20.19
C HIS A 4 21.10 -4.30 18.91
N PHE A 5 21.85 -3.91 17.88
CA PHE A 5 21.81 -4.57 16.58
C PHE A 5 23.22 -4.99 16.16
N PRO A 6 23.41 -6.26 15.79
CA PRO A 6 24.72 -6.79 15.43
C PRO A 6 25.28 -6.25 14.11
N ASN A 7 24.43 -5.78 13.19
CA ASN A 7 24.85 -5.28 11.88
C ASN A 7 23.74 -4.47 11.22
N LYS A 8 24.06 -3.88 10.06
CA LYS A 8 23.12 -3.11 9.25
C LYS A 8 21.88 -3.90 8.83
N GLN A 9 22.05 -5.17 8.48
CA GLN A 9 20.92 -6.01 8.06
C GLN A 9 19.90 -6.18 9.18
N ALA A 10 20.36 -6.36 10.41
CA ALA A 10 19.48 -6.44 11.57
C ALA A 10 18.71 -5.15 11.79
N ILE A 11 19.35 -3.99 11.58
CA ILE A 11 18.70 -2.69 11.68
C ILE A 11 17.63 -2.55 10.61
N TRP A 12 17.95 -2.88 9.35
CA TRP A 12 17.00 -2.81 8.24
C TRP A 12 15.79 -3.70 8.47
N LEU A 13 16.03 -4.93 8.95
CA LEU A 13 14.94 -5.84 9.27
C LEU A 13 14.02 -5.26 10.35
N ALA A 14 14.60 -4.73 11.42
CA ALA A 14 13.82 -4.12 12.51
C ALA A 14 12.99 -2.94 12.01
N VAL A 15 13.56 -2.10 11.14
CA VAL A 15 12.82 -0.98 10.56
C VAL A 15 11.71 -1.46 9.65
N MET A 16 11.96 -2.46 8.81
CA MET A 16 10.93 -3.00 7.91
C MET A 16 9.79 -3.68 8.68
N GLU A 17 10.11 -4.39 9.76
CA GLU A 17 9.10 -4.98 10.63
C GLU A 17 8.22 -3.91 11.27
N TRP A 18 8.84 -2.84 11.76
CA TRP A 18 8.11 -1.72 12.36
C TRP A 18 7.20 -1.04 11.34
N VAL A 19 7.74 -0.72 10.15
CA VAL A 19 7.01 -0.08 9.06
C VAL A 19 5.83 -0.94 8.64
N SER A 20 6.08 -2.23 8.41
CA SER A 20 5.03 -3.18 7.98
C SER A 20 3.92 -3.26 9.02
N GLY A 21 4.28 -3.36 10.30
CA GLY A 21 3.31 -3.41 11.38
C GLY A 21 2.48 -2.14 11.49
N GLN A 22 3.12 -0.97 11.38
CA GLN A 22 2.41 0.32 11.45
C GLN A 22 1.48 0.53 10.26
N LEU A 23 1.95 0.23 9.05
CA LEU A 23 1.15 0.39 7.85
C LEU A 23 -0.06 -0.54 7.87
N MET A 24 0.15 -1.83 8.14
CA MET A 24 -0.94 -2.82 8.14
C MET A 24 -1.98 -2.52 9.21
N LYS A 25 -1.55 -2.04 10.37
CA LYS A 25 -2.46 -1.63 11.45
C LYS A 25 -3.34 -0.46 11.04
N ARG A 26 -2.75 0.55 10.41
CA ARG A 26 -3.49 1.73 9.95
C ARG A 26 -4.45 1.39 8.82
N VAL A 27 -4.02 0.55 7.89
CA VAL A 27 -4.83 0.09 6.76
C VAL A 27 -6.04 -0.70 7.27
N ALA A 28 -5.83 -1.63 8.20
CA ALA A 28 -6.92 -2.40 8.79
C ALA A 28 -7.93 -1.50 9.52
N ARG A 29 -7.44 -0.50 10.25
CA ARG A 29 -8.31 0.46 10.93
C ARG A 29 -9.14 1.27 9.93
N ALA A 30 -8.50 1.77 8.86
CA ALA A 30 -9.18 2.55 7.83
C ALA A 30 -10.28 1.74 7.16
N ALA A 31 -10.00 0.49 6.83
CA ALA A 31 -10.99 -0.42 6.24
C ALA A 31 -12.17 -0.64 7.17
N GLY A 32 -11.91 -0.83 8.47
CA GLY A 32 -12.96 -1.05 9.46
C GLY A 32 -13.84 0.16 9.73
N GLN A 33 -13.33 1.37 9.53
CA GLN A 33 -14.08 2.60 9.76
C GLN A 33 -15.06 2.93 8.63
N ALA A 34 -14.89 2.36 7.45
CA ALA A 34 -15.75 2.61 6.29
C ALA A 34 -16.89 1.58 6.25
N GLU A 35 -17.70 1.55 7.28
CA GLU A 35 -18.79 0.58 7.45
C GLU A 35 -19.79 0.63 6.30
N GLY A 36 -20.17 -0.56 5.83
CA GLY A 36 -21.25 -0.73 4.85
C GLY A 36 -20.87 -0.52 3.40
N SER A 37 -19.68 0.01 3.09
CA SER A 37 -19.26 0.21 1.70
C SER A 37 -17.83 -0.28 1.49
N PRO A 38 -17.67 -1.48 0.88
CA PRO A 38 -16.33 -1.98 0.52
C PRO A 38 -15.56 -1.03 -0.40
N LEU A 39 -16.24 -0.33 -1.29
CA LEU A 39 -15.59 0.64 -2.18
C LEU A 39 -15.08 1.85 -1.41
N ALA A 40 -15.84 2.33 -0.43
CA ALA A 40 -15.39 3.40 0.47
C ALA A 40 -14.21 2.91 1.34
N ALA A 41 -14.23 1.65 1.76
CA ALA A 41 -13.11 1.06 2.50
C ALA A 41 -11.83 1.03 1.66
N LEU A 42 -11.93 0.67 0.37
CA LEU A 42 -10.79 0.70 -0.55
C LEU A 42 -10.20 2.12 -0.68
N GLU A 43 -11.07 3.13 -0.79
CA GLU A 43 -10.62 4.52 -0.84
C GLU A 43 -9.91 4.93 0.45
N ALA A 44 -10.48 4.58 1.60
CA ALA A 44 -9.88 4.89 2.89
C ALA A 44 -8.51 4.24 3.05
N VAL A 45 -8.37 2.99 2.61
CA VAL A 45 -7.09 2.26 2.62
C VAL A 45 -6.07 2.98 1.72
N PHE A 46 -6.48 3.35 0.52
CA PHE A 46 -5.62 4.05 -0.44
C PHE A 46 -5.10 5.36 0.15
N MET A 47 -5.99 6.20 0.65
CA MET A 47 -5.64 7.51 1.20
C MET A 47 -4.77 7.38 2.46
N THR A 48 -5.05 6.39 3.31
CA THR A 48 -4.27 6.11 4.51
C THR A 48 -2.85 5.69 4.17
N HIS A 49 -2.69 4.83 3.16
CA HIS A 49 -1.38 4.38 2.72
C HIS A 49 -0.56 5.55 2.15
N VAL A 50 -1.15 6.35 1.28
CA VAL A 50 -0.49 7.52 0.71
C VAL A 50 -0.07 8.50 1.83
N ASP A 51 -0.95 8.77 2.78
CA ASP A 51 -0.65 9.66 3.90
C ASP A 51 0.50 9.10 4.76
N PHE A 52 0.50 7.80 5.02
CA PHE A 52 1.57 7.15 5.78
C PHE A 52 2.93 7.36 5.12
N VAL A 53 3.03 7.11 3.81
CA VAL A 53 4.28 7.29 3.07
C VAL A 53 4.69 8.76 3.03
N ALA A 54 3.74 9.67 2.85
CA ALA A 54 4.01 11.11 2.81
C ALA A 54 4.58 11.63 4.14
N ARG A 55 4.15 11.04 5.26
CA ARG A 55 4.65 11.39 6.59
C ARG A 55 6.02 10.79 6.90
N HIS A 56 6.42 9.76 6.16
CA HIS A 56 7.67 9.03 6.39
C HIS A 56 8.49 8.97 5.08
N PRO A 57 8.95 10.13 4.56
CA PRO A 57 9.56 10.17 3.22
C PRO A 57 10.88 9.42 3.11
N GLY A 58 11.53 9.12 4.24
CA GLY A 58 12.75 8.32 4.24
C GLY A 58 12.54 6.83 3.98
N ILE A 59 11.34 6.32 4.25
CA ILE A 59 11.03 4.89 4.09
C ILE A 59 11.14 4.42 2.64
N PRO A 60 10.55 5.09 1.65
CA PRO A 60 10.68 4.68 0.26
C PRO A 60 12.13 4.64 -0.23
N ARG A 61 12.94 5.62 0.15
CA ARG A 61 14.37 5.66 -0.22
C ARG A 61 15.13 4.47 0.33
N MET A 62 14.87 4.17 1.60
CA MET A 62 15.49 3.03 2.28
C MET A 62 15.07 1.71 1.63
N LEU A 63 13.79 1.56 1.32
CA LEU A 63 13.25 0.37 0.68
C LEU A 63 13.87 0.18 -0.72
N PHE A 64 13.93 1.24 -1.53
CA PHE A 64 14.55 1.14 -2.86
C PHE A 64 16.02 0.80 -2.78
N GLY A 65 16.74 1.33 -1.77
CA GLY A 65 18.13 0.95 -1.52
C GLY A 65 18.27 -0.53 -1.23
N GLU A 66 17.40 -1.07 -0.37
CA GLU A 66 17.42 -2.50 -0.02
C GLU A 66 17.09 -3.38 -1.23
N LEU A 67 16.17 -2.95 -2.09
CA LEU A 67 15.81 -3.72 -3.29
C LEU A 67 16.95 -3.83 -4.29
N GLN A 68 17.95 -2.95 -4.24
CA GLN A 68 19.11 -2.99 -5.10
C GLN A 68 20.14 -4.04 -4.67
N HIS A 69 20.06 -4.54 -3.45
CA HIS A 69 20.94 -5.61 -3.00
C HIS A 69 20.65 -6.89 -3.76
N ALA A 70 21.72 -7.54 -4.24
CA ALA A 70 21.60 -8.84 -4.88
C ALA A 70 21.20 -9.90 -3.84
N GLY A 71 20.36 -10.83 -4.28
CA GLY A 71 19.93 -11.94 -3.44
C GLY A 71 18.75 -11.61 -2.53
N ASP A 72 18.38 -12.59 -1.75
CA ASP A 72 17.22 -12.56 -0.88
C ASP A 72 17.67 -12.22 0.54
N THR A 73 17.23 -11.06 1.05
CA THR A 73 17.59 -10.60 2.40
C THR A 73 16.38 -10.73 3.33
N PRO A 74 16.60 -10.84 4.65
CA PRO A 74 15.48 -10.86 5.60
C PRO A 74 14.56 -9.63 5.48
N ALA A 75 15.12 -8.45 5.19
CA ALA A 75 14.32 -7.25 4.98
C ALA A 75 13.44 -7.36 3.73
N LYS A 76 13.96 -7.90 2.62
CA LYS A 76 13.17 -8.16 1.41
C LYS A 76 12.05 -9.15 1.68
N GLN A 77 12.33 -10.22 2.41
CA GLN A 77 11.33 -11.22 2.79
C GLN A 77 10.22 -10.61 3.62
N CYS A 78 10.56 -9.72 4.54
CA CYS A 78 9.59 -8.98 5.36
C CYS A 78 8.65 -8.14 4.49
N VAL A 79 9.20 -7.42 3.51
CA VAL A 79 8.41 -6.62 2.57
C VAL A 79 7.52 -7.50 1.70
N GLN A 80 8.05 -8.61 1.19
CA GLN A 80 7.27 -9.56 0.38
C GLN A 80 6.08 -10.12 1.17
N HIS A 81 6.32 -10.47 2.44
CA HIS A 81 5.26 -10.98 3.31
C HIS A 81 4.18 -9.92 3.54
N MET A 82 4.59 -8.69 3.82
CA MET A 82 3.65 -7.57 4.01
C MET A 82 2.81 -7.34 2.75
N ILE A 83 3.43 -7.31 1.58
CA ILE A 83 2.72 -7.12 0.31
C ILE A 83 1.70 -8.24 0.09
N GLY A 84 2.07 -9.48 0.42
CA GLY A 84 1.15 -10.63 0.34
C GLY A 84 -0.08 -10.47 1.23
N GLN A 85 0.13 -10.06 2.48
CA GLN A 85 -0.96 -9.79 3.42
C GLN A 85 -1.84 -8.63 2.95
N TYR A 86 -1.20 -7.58 2.46
CA TYR A 86 -1.90 -6.40 1.94
C TYR A 86 -2.79 -6.78 0.74
N ALA A 87 -2.22 -7.52 -0.20
CA ALA A 87 -2.98 -7.99 -1.37
C ALA A 87 -4.19 -8.84 -0.97
N GLU A 88 -4.02 -9.69 0.05
CA GLU A 88 -5.13 -10.52 0.54
C GLU A 88 -6.25 -9.67 1.14
N GLN A 89 -5.92 -8.65 1.93
CA GLN A 89 -6.93 -7.72 2.45
C GLN A 89 -7.67 -6.99 1.33
N LEU A 90 -6.95 -6.57 0.28
CA LEU A 90 -7.57 -5.91 -0.87
C LEU A 90 -8.52 -6.85 -1.61
N ARG A 91 -8.13 -8.11 -1.78
CA ARG A 91 -8.98 -9.10 -2.43
C ARG A 91 -10.28 -9.31 -1.64
N GLU A 92 -10.19 -9.40 -0.32
CA GLU A 92 -11.37 -9.53 0.54
C GLU A 92 -12.33 -8.34 0.37
N LEU A 93 -11.79 -7.12 0.34
CA LEU A 93 -12.60 -5.92 0.11
C LEU A 93 -13.22 -5.91 -1.28
N LEU A 94 -12.47 -6.31 -2.29
CA LEU A 94 -12.97 -6.37 -3.67
C LEU A 94 -14.07 -7.42 -3.83
N GLU A 95 -13.89 -8.60 -3.22
CA GLU A 95 -14.94 -9.64 -3.22
C GLU A 95 -16.19 -9.14 -2.50
N ALA A 96 -16.03 -8.50 -1.35
CA ALA A 96 -17.14 -7.91 -0.62
C ALA A 96 -17.85 -6.84 -1.47
N GLY A 97 -17.08 -6.06 -2.22
CA GLY A 97 -17.60 -5.05 -3.14
C GLY A 97 -18.44 -5.66 -4.26
N LYS A 98 -18.02 -6.80 -4.81
CA LYS A 98 -18.79 -7.54 -5.81
C LYS A 98 -20.11 -8.00 -5.22
N GLN A 99 -20.10 -8.59 -4.03
CA GLN A 99 -21.30 -9.08 -3.37
C GLN A 99 -22.26 -7.96 -3.00
N ALA A 100 -21.74 -6.78 -2.68
CA ALA A 100 -22.54 -5.60 -2.40
C ALA A 100 -23.05 -4.89 -3.66
N GLY A 101 -22.64 -5.34 -4.85
CA GLY A 101 -23.00 -4.70 -6.10
C GLY A 101 -22.25 -3.40 -6.40
N GLU A 102 -21.21 -3.10 -5.65
CA GLU A 102 -20.40 -1.89 -5.85
C GLU A 102 -19.27 -2.09 -6.86
N VAL A 103 -18.69 -3.27 -6.89
CA VAL A 103 -17.62 -3.64 -7.83
C VAL A 103 -18.21 -4.52 -8.92
N ALA A 104 -17.82 -4.24 -10.16
CA ALA A 104 -18.31 -4.96 -11.32
C ALA A 104 -17.95 -6.46 -11.24
N ALA A 105 -18.90 -7.32 -11.59
CA ALA A 105 -18.73 -8.77 -11.46
C ALA A 105 -17.60 -9.32 -12.33
N GLU A 106 -17.32 -8.67 -13.46
CA GLU A 106 -16.28 -9.07 -14.40
C GLU A 106 -14.87 -8.64 -14.00
N VAL A 107 -14.71 -7.83 -12.94
CA VAL A 107 -13.39 -7.40 -12.46
C VAL A 107 -12.67 -8.58 -11.82
N ASP A 108 -11.47 -8.86 -12.30
CA ASP A 108 -10.58 -9.83 -11.67
C ASP A 108 -10.00 -9.21 -10.40
N VAL A 109 -10.27 -9.81 -9.25
CA VAL A 109 -9.86 -9.22 -7.97
C VAL A 109 -8.35 -9.24 -7.75
N ALA A 110 -7.65 -10.23 -8.30
CA ALA A 110 -6.19 -10.28 -8.21
C ALA A 110 -5.55 -9.15 -9.03
N ASP A 111 -6.05 -8.93 -10.23
CA ASP A 111 -5.59 -7.83 -11.08
C ASP A 111 -5.92 -6.47 -10.47
N ALA A 112 -7.10 -6.33 -9.91
CA ALA A 112 -7.51 -5.09 -9.24
C ALA A 112 -6.64 -4.79 -8.01
N ALA A 113 -6.26 -5.81 -7.24
CA ALA A 113 -5.35 -5.65 -6.11
C ALA A 113 -3.94 -5.24 -6.58
N THR A 114 -3.45 -5.86 -7.66
CA THR A 114 -2.17 -5.52 -8.26
C THR A 114 -2.15 -4.06 -8.75
N LEU A 115 -3.21 -3.64 -9.41
CA LEU A 115 -3.33 -2.27 -9.90
C LEU A 115 -3.39 -1.26 -8.76
N PHE A 116 -4.10 -1.58 -7.69
CA PHE A 116 -4.19 -0.74 -6.50
C PHE A 116 -2.79 -0.47 -5.92
N ILE A 117 -2.06 -1.54 -5.65
CA ILE A 117 -0.71 -1.45 -5.09
C ILE A 117 0.23 -0.73 -6.06
N GLY A 118 0.15 -1.07 -7.35
CA GLY A 118 0.97 -0.44 -8.39
C GLY A 118 0.71 1.05 -8.53
N THR A 119 -0.52 1.48 -8.37
CA THR A 119 -0.88 2.91 -8.40
C THR A 119 -0.18 3.67 -7.26
N ILE A 120 -0.22 3.12 -6.05
CA ILE A 120 0.48 3.73 -4.91
C ILE A 120 1.99 3.74 -5.16
N GLN A 121 2.55 2.62 -5.62
CA GLN A 121 3.97 2.53 -5.92
C GLN A 121 4.38 3.55 -6.98
N GLY A 122 3.54 3.78 -7.99
CA GLY A 122 3.75 4.78 -9.00
C GLY A 122 3.79 6.20 -8.43
N LEU A 123 2.85 6.53 -7.56
CA LEU A 123 2.82 7.82 -6.87
C LEU A 123 4.09 8.04 -6.04
N VAL A 124 4.52 7.00 -5.33
CA VAL A 124 5.74 7.03 -4.50
C VAL A 124 6.96 7.25 -5.38
N MET A 125 7.08 6.52 -6.48
CA MET A 125 8.23 6.65 -7.39
C MET A 125 8.30 8.04 -7.99
N GLN A 126 7.18 8.58 -8.44
CA GLN A 126 7.13 9.93 -8.98
C GLN A 126 7.53 10.98 -7.94
N SER A 127 7.09 10.79 -6.70
CA SER A 127 7.46 11.65 -5.57
C SER A 127 8.97 11.64 -5.32
N LEU A 128 9.58 10.45 -5.36
CA LEU A 128 11.04 10.32 -5.18
C LEU A 128 11.82 11.02 -6.30
N LEU A 129 11.37 10.84 -7.55
CA LEU A 129 12.01 11.49 -8.70
C LEU A 129 11.95 13.01 -8.63
N GLN A 130 10.89 13.55 -8.05
CA GLN A 130 10.71 15.00 -7.89
C GLN A 130 11.30 15.55 -6.60
N GLY A 131 11.67 14.68 -5.66
CA GLY A 131 12.18 15.07 -4.35
C GLY A 131 11.14 15.72 -3.44
N ASN A 132 9.85 15.44 -3.64
CA ASN A 132 8.77 16.14 -2.97
C ASN A 132 7.54 15.23 -2.78
N THR A 133 7.07 15.11 -1.53
CA THR A 133 5.91 14.27 -1.20
C THR A 133 4.55 14.98 -1.34
N ARG A 134 4.54 16.29 -1.56
CA ARG A 134 3.28 17.07 -1.69
C ARG A 134 2.44 16.60 -2.86
N ARG A 135 3.09 16.36 -3.99
CA ARG A 135 2.40 15.93 -5.22
C ARG A 135 1.72 14.59 -5.04
N MET A 136 2.35 13.69 -4.29
CA MET A 136 1.75 12.38 -3.99
C MET A 136 0.39 12.54 -3.31
N ARG A 137 0.30 13.42 -2.31
CA ARG A 137 -0.97 13.68 -1.61
C ARG A 137 -2.00 14.34 -2.52
N SER A 138 -1.58 15.35 -3.30
CA SER A 138 -2.50 16.08 -4.17
C SER A 138 -3.02 15.21 -5.31
N ASP A 139 -2.22 14.25 -5.79
CA ASP A 139 -2.61 13.35 -6.88
C ASP A 139 -3.44 12.16 -6.40
N ALA A 140 -3.40 11.84 -5.10
CA ALA A 140 -4.00 10.62 -4.57
C ALA A 140 -5.50 10.50 -4.86
N SER A 141 -6.27 11.55 -4.60
CA SER A 141 -7.72 11.49 -4.79
C SER A 141 -8.10 11.36 -6.26
N GLY A 142 -7.39 12.05 -7.16
CA GLY A 142 -7.63 11.99 -8.59
C GLY A 142 -7.28 10.63 -9.19
N THR A 143 -6.15 10.06 -8.78
CA THR A 143 -5.74 8.74 -9.25
C THR A 143 -6.69 7.66 -8.71
N PHE A 144 -7.10 7.76 -7.45
CA PHE A 144 -8.07 6.80 -6.92
C PHE A 144 -9.43 6.94 -7.62
N ALA A 145 -9.85 8.13 -7.98
CA ALA A 145 -11.11 8.35 -8.70
C ALA A 145 -11.11 7.60 -10.04
N ILE A 146 -9.98 7.57 -10.74
CA ILE A 146 -9.84 6.82 -12.00
C ILE A 146 -9.90 5.31 -11.72
N TYR A 147 -9.19 4.84 -10.69
CA TYR A 147 -9.22 3.44 -10.27
C TYR A 147 -10.66 3.01 -9.97
N ARG A 148 -11.37 3.80 -9.16
CA ARG A 148 -12.75 3.56 -8.77
C ARG A 148 -13.67 3.42 -9.99
N ARG A 149 -13.54 4.31 -10.97
CA ARG A 149 -14.32 4.21 -12.21
C ARG A 149 -14.05 2.92 -12.96
N GLY A 150 -12.80 2.46 -12.92
CA GLY A 150 -12.42 1.23 -13.60
C GLY A 150 -13.00 -0.02 -13.00
N ILE A 151 -13.25 -0.04 -11.68
CA ILE A 151 -13.71 -1.24 -10.99
C ILE A 151 -15.17 -1.22 -10.58
N ARG A 152 -15.79 -0.04 -10.48
CA ARG A 152 -17.19 0.05 -10.02
C ARG A 152 -18.14 -0.60 -11.01
N SER A 153 -19.26 -1.13 -10.48
CA SER A 153 -20.31 -1.64 -11.34
C SER A 153 -20.86 -0.54 -12.22
N GLY A 154 -21.18 -0.90 -13.46
CA GLY A 154 -21.78 0.02 -14.42
C GLY A 154 -23.16 0.47 -13.94
N SER A 155 -23.48 1.71 -14.26
CA SER A 155 -24.83 2.25 -14.04
C SER A 155 -25.79 1.81 -15.14
#